data_41580d70d9643f09360f5dcb8757c73c
#
_entry.id   41580d70d9643f09360f5dcb8757c73c
#
_cell.length_a   1.000
_cell.length_b   1.000
_cell.length_c   1.000
_cell.angle_alpha   90.00
_cell.angle_beta   90.00
_cell.angle_gamma   90.00
#
_symmetry.space_group_name_H-M   'P 1'
#
loop_
_entity.id
_entity.type
_entity.pdbx_description
1 polymer ?
#
loop_
_entity_poly.entity_id
_entity_poly.type
_entity_poly.pdbx_seq_one_letter_code
_entity_poly.pdbx_strand_id
1 'polypeptide(L)'
;MLAALAAASEPPAHVARWRAQVDWEAAQAETVALLSAYLQVDTRNPPGMEEVGASFLGARLDAEGIPWALLPHSEGRASLVARLNATNPTAGPLCLVSHLDVVGWEDERWPADRGPLSGAIVEGSIWGRGALDMKGMGALELQTMILLKRLQVPLSRDVVLLALADEEVANVGAREAVDRYWDQIGCSHAINEGGLGVKDAIFDGESVHGVSVAEKGILWVELIATGRAGHGSTPYPGEAPDRLRDAMVAIDRMRARPVFDETMLDLLDAIGRTHGGATGAVLRSPFLVRTLARKKLMNEPATRAILTDTIHLTGVYGAVAPNVVPSEARAMYDCRLRPGTTPGAMLERLREATAHVDGVRFEVISAAESSASPTDDPLFRALVRYAVEGRPAAAAGPLLSVGYTDSMDLRRKGVRAYGYVPFEVTAEDAETMHGHGERVPVSEVGSGLERLFSVVVDVAAAP
;
A
#
# COMPACT_ATOMS: atom_id res chain seq x y z
N MET A 1 -8.29 -13.74 -19.66
CA MET A 1 -7.57 -15.03 -19.52
C MET A 1 -7.10 -15.28 -18.08
N LEU A 2 -6.70 -14.24 -17.33
CA LEU A 2 -6.23 -14.32 -15.92
C LEU A 2 -7.30 -14.81 -14.93
N ALA A 3 -8.52 -14.32 -15.00
CA ALA A 3 -9.60 -14.69 -14.07
C ALA A 3 -10.14 -16.13 -14.21
N ALA A 4 -9.86 -16.82 -15.31
CA ALA A 4 -10.22 -18.25 -15.47
C ALA A 4 -9.25 -19.19 -14.73
N LEU A 5 -8.05 -18.69 -14.35
CA LEU A 5 -7.02 -19.48 -13.66
C LEU A 5 -7.24 -19.53 -12.14
N ALA A 6 -7.92 -18.53 -11.54
CA ALA A 6 -8.10 -18.44 -10.09
C ALA A 6 -9.24 -19.32 -9.54
N ALA A 7 -10.24 -19.62 -10.33
CA ALA A 7 -11.52 -20.11 -9.80
C ALA A 7 -11.61 -21.61 -9.50
N ALA A 8 -10.63 -22.48 -9.77
CA ALA A 8 -10.79 -23.92 -9.56
C ALA A 8 -9.52 -24.79 -9.71
N SER A 9 -8.31 -24.30 -9.55
CA SER A 9 -7.16 -25.22 -9.56
C SER A 9 -6.72 -25.54 -8.12
N GLU A 10 -6.74 -26.84 -7.78
CA GLU A 10 -6.06 -27.33 -6.59
C GLU A 10 -4.63 -26.75 -6.53
N PRO A 11 -4.08 -26.50 -5.32
CA PRO A 11 -2.71 -26.04 -5.19
C PRO A 11 -1.76 -27.05 -5.85
N PRO A 12 -0.63 -26.63 -6.39
CA PRO A 12 0.38 -27.54 -6.92
C PRO A 12 0.79 -28.59 -5.87
N ALA A 13 1.04 -29.80 -6.32
CA ALA A 13 1.30 -30.94 -5.43
C ALA A 13 2.44 -30.66 -4.42
N HIS A 14 3.46 -29.89 -4.82
CA HIS A 14 4.56 -29.51 -3.92
C HIS A 14 4.09 -28.55 -2.81
N VAL A 15 3.17 -27.62 -3.10
CA VAL A 15 2.58 -26.72 -2.08
C VAL A 15 1.73 -27.53 -1.10
N ALA A 16 0.84 -28.41 -1.61
CA ALA A 16 0.01 -29.26 -0.76
C ALA A 16 0.88 -30.14 0.18
N ARG A 17 2.01 -30.68 -0.34
CA ARG A 17 2.97 -31.47 0.45
C ARG A 17 3.58 -30.67 1.62
N TRP A 18 3.98 -29.42 1.38
CA TRP A 18 4.60 -28.60 2.43
C TRP A 18 3.56 -28.07 3.42
N ARG A 19 2.38 -27.68 2.97
CA ARG A 19 1.25 -27.31 3.84
C ARG A 19 0.88 -28.44 4.81
N ALA A 20 0.89 -29.67 4.37
CA ALA A 20 0.57 -30.84 5.19
C ALA A 20 1.60 -31.13 6.30
N GLN A 21 2.79 -30.53 6.26
CA GLN A 21 3.81 -30.68 7.28
C GLN A 21 3.78 -29.58 8.36
N VAL A 22 3.00 -28.53 8.17
CA VAL A 22 2.85 -27.45 9.13
C VAL A 22 1.77 -27.80 10.15
N ASP A 23 2.10 -27.67 11.42
CA ASP A 23 1.09 -27.60 12.49
C ASP A 23 0.50 -26.18 12.50
N TRP A 24 -0.62 -26.01 11.78
CA TRP A 24 -1.24 -24.68 11.60
C TRP A 24 -1.79 -24.11 12.89
N GLU A 25 -2.25 -24.92 13.85
CA GLU A 25 -2.72 -24.44 15.13
C GLU A 25 -1.58 -23.84 15.95
N ALA A 26 -0.46 -24.56 16.04
CA ALA A 26 0.74 -24.08 16.71
C ALA A 26 1.35 -22.84 15.98
N ALA A 27 1.43 -22.86 14.66
CA ALA A 27 1.95 -21.76 13.87
C ALA A 27 1.08 -20.49 14.01
N GLN A 28 -0.24 -20.61 14.02
CA GLN A 28 -1.15 -19.49 14.29
C GLN A 28 -0.94 -18.93 15.70
N ALA A 29 -0.89 -19.79 16.71
CA ALA A 29 -0.70 -19.36 18.11
C ALA A 29 0.62 -18.61 18.28
N GLU A 30 1.71 -19.11 17.66
CA GLU A 30 3.04 -18.47 17.66
C GLU A 30 3.00 -17.10 16.96
N THR A 31 2.33 -16.99 15.80
CA THR A 31 2.21 -15.75 15.04
C THR A 31 1.36 -14.71 15.77
N VAL A 32 0.27 -15.13 16.42
CA VAL A 32 -0.57 -14.27 17.25
C VAL A 32 0.25 -13.70 18.42
N ALA A 33 1.03 -14.55 19.10
CA ALA A 33 1.91 -14.11 20.19
C ALA A 33 3.02 -13.16 19.70
N LEU A 34 3.61 -13.45 18.53
CA LEU A 34 4.59 -12.61 17.87
C LEU A 34 4.00 -11.22 17.56
N LEU A 35 2.85 -11.17 16.89
CA LEU A 35 2.19 -9.92 16.53
C LEU A 35 1.80 -9.12 17.78
N SER A 36 1.17 -9.77 18.77
CA SER A 36 0.80 -9.11 20.03
C SER A 36 2.03 -8.44 20.69
N ALA A 37 3.18 -9.13 20.75
CA ALA A 37 4.42 -8.57 21.29
C ALA A 37 5.02 -7.47 20.39
N TYR A 38 4.93 -7.62 19.07
CA TYR A 38 5.46 -6.63 18.12
C TYR A 38 4.67 -5.31 18.13
N LEU A 39 3.36 -5.36 18.35
CA LEU A 39 2.53 -4.18 18.49
C LEU A 39 2.87 -3.36 19.76
N GLN A 40 3.50 -3.96 20.77
CA GLN A 40 3.95 -3.26 21.97
C GLN A 40 5.28 -2.51 21.78
N VAL A 41 5.97 -2.73 20.67
CA VAL A 41 7.19 -2.01 20.32
C VAL A 41 6.83 -0.66 19.71
N ASP A 42 7.18 0.44 20.37
CA ASP A 42 6.90 1.80 19.88
C ASP A 42 7.86 2.19 18.74
N THR A 43 7.33 2.22 17.54
CA THR A 43 8.02 2.64 16.32
C THR A 43 7.28 3.79 15.64
N ARG A 44 6.62 4.67 16.42
CA ARG A 44 5.94 5.85 15.87
C ARG A 44 6.86 6.70 15.02
N ASN A 45 6.35 7.14 13.91
CA ASN A 45 7.01 8.09 13.03
C ASN A 45 6.08 9.29 12.75
N PRO A 46 6.46 10.54 13.09
CA PRO A 46 7.65 10.96 13.84
C PRO A 46 7.65 10.53 15.33
N PRO A 47 8.81 10.44 16.01
CA PRO A 47 10.17 10.81 15.55
C PRO A 47 10.88 9.73 14.73
N GLY A 48 10.37 8.50 14.66
CA GLY A 48 11.00 7.35 14.05
C GLY A 48 12.08 6.70 14.93
N MET A 49 11.85 5.44 15.33
CA MET A 49 12.77 4.65 16.16
C MET A 49 12.77 3.20 15.65
N GLU A 50 12.84 3.05 14.35
CA GLU A 50 12.63 1.76 13.67
C GLU A 50 13.69 0.73 14.02
N GLU A 51 14.90 1.15 14.45
CA GLU A 51 15.93 0.24 14.92
C GLU A 51 15.48 -0.64 16.09
N VAL A 52 14.55 -0.15 16.93
CA VAL A 52 13.96 -0.95 18.03
C VAL A 52 13.07 -2.04 17.45
N GLY A 53 12.26 -1.73 16.43
CA GLY A 53 11.44 -2.71 15.71
C GLY A 53 12.29 -3.73 14.95
N ALA A 54 13.31 -3.26 14.24
CA ALA A 54 14.27 -4.12 13.54
C ALA A 54 14.98 -5.09 14.51
N SER A 55 15.43 -4.59 15.67
CA SER A 55 16.06 -5.41 16.70
C SER A 55 15.12 -6.44 17.32
N PHE A 56 13.83 -6.09 17.48
CA PHE A 56 12.81 -7.04 17.94
C PHE A 56 12.65 -8.20 16.96
N LEU A 57 12.54 -7.94 15.65
CA LEU A 57 12.47 -8.96 14.62
C LEU A 57 13.79 -9.76 14.55
N GLY A 58 14.93 -9.08 14.64
CA GLY A 58 16.26 -9.68 14.65
C GLY A 58 16.45 -10.71 15.76
N ALA A 59 15.97 -10.43 16.97
CA ALA A 59 16.03 -11.37 18.09
C ALA A 59 15.23 -12.67 17.82
N ARG A 60 14.15 -12.61 17.02
CA ARG A 60 13.41 -13.81 16.59
C ARG A 60 14.17 -14.60 15.53
N LEU A 61 14.83 -13.88 14.62
CA LEU A 61 15.70 -14.50 13.59
C LEU A 61 16.91 -15.19 14.23
N ASP A 62 17.52 -14.59 15.25
CA ASP A 62 18.62 -15.19 16.02
C ASP A 62 18.20 -16.50 16.69
N ALA A 63 17.01 -16.52 17.29
CA ALA A 63 16.47 -17.73 17.92
C ALA A 63 16.29 -18.91 16.94
N GLU A 64 16.09 -18.62 15.65
CA GLU A 64 15.96 -19.61 14.57
C GLU A 64 17.26 -19.85 13.78
N GLY A 65 18.33 -19.15 14.15
CA GLY A 65 19.61 -19.24 13.43
C GLY A 65 19.51 -18.75 11.98
N ILE A 66 18.68 -17.73 11.73
CA ILE A 66 18.56 -17.08 10.43
C ILE A 66 19.43 -15.82 10.43
N PRO A 67 20.43 -15.72 9.54
CA PRO A 67 21.30 -14.54 9.50
C PRO A 67 20.55 -13.29 9.06
N TRP A 68 20.82 -12.19 9.75
CA TRP A 68 20.23 -10.88 9.47
C TRP A 68 21.22 -9.74 9.70
N ALA A 69 20.92 -8.55 9.21
CA ALA A 69 21.70 -7.34 9.42
C ALA A 69 20.79 -6.10 9.52
N LEU A 70 21.24 -5.11 10.27
CA LEU A 70 20.67 -3.77 10.23
C LEU A 70 21.19 -3.03 8.99
N LEU A 71 20.33 -2.20 8.41
CA LEU A 71 20.64 -1.25 7.34
C LEU A 71 20.43 0.17 7.89
N PRO A 72 21.45 0.77 8.55
CA PRO A 72 21.28 2.05 9.23
C PRO A 72 21.09 3.22 8.25
N HIS A 73 20.19 4.16 8.61
CA HIS A 73 19.94 5.40 7.86
C HIS A 73 20.43 6.63 8.63
N SER A 74 20.04 6.72 9.91
CA SER A 74 20.43 7.77 10.85
C SER A 74 20.35 7.23 12.26
N GLU A 75 20.64 8.06 13.26
CA GLU A 75 20.58 7.64 14.67
C GLU A 75 19.17 7.14 15.05
N GLY A 76 19.10 5.92 15.60
CA GLY A 76 17.87 5.25 16.01
C GLY A 76 16.99 4.75 14.86
N ARG A 77 17.39 4.94 13.60
CA ARG A 77 16.61 4.59 12.41
C ARG A 77 17.37 3.61 11.53
N ALA A 78 16.87 2.40 11.42
CA ALA A 78 17.46 1.36 10.60
C ALA A 78 16.37 0.44 10.02
N SER A 79 16.58 -0.04 8.80
CA SER A 79 15.86 -1.16 8.22
C SER A 79 16.54 -2.48 8.61
N LEU A 80 15.88 -3.62 8.34
CA LEU A 80 16.43 -4.96 8.56
C LEU A 80 16.41 -5.76 7.26
N VAL A 81 17.47 -6.52 7.02
CA VAL A 81 17.51 -7.54 5.98
C VAL A 81 17.89 -8.89 6.58
N ALA A 82 17.13 -9.94 6.23
CA ALA A 82 17.47 -11.33 6.54
C ALA A 82 17.32 -12.20 5.30
N ARG A 83 18.05 -13.33 5.23
CA ARG A 83 18.06 -14.14 4.01
C ARG A 83 18.12 -15.64 4.30
N LEU A 84 17.26 -16.39 3.62
CA LEU A 84 17.39 -17.82 3.42
C LEU A 84 17.94 -18.09 2.02
N ASN A 85 19.13 -18.65 1.95
CA ASN A 85 19.80 -18.92 0.69
C ASN A 85 19.29 -20.22 0.06
N ALA A 86 19.01 -20.18 -1.24
CA ALA A 86 18.83 -21.37 -2.04
C ALA A 86 20.19 -22.03 -2.31
N THR A 87 20.25 -23.36 -2.25
CA THR A 87 21.49 -24.09 -2.53
C THR A 87 21.89 -23.99 -4.02
N ASN A 88 20.90 -24.06 -4.91
CA ASN A 88 21.09 -23.96 -6.36
C ASN A 88 20.00 -23.05 -6.93
N PRO A 89 20.16 -21.72 -6.85
CA PRO A 89 19.13 -20.79 -7.31
C PRO A 89 18.96 -20.85 -8.83
N THR A 90 17.73 -20.99 -9.27
CA THR A 90 17.33 -20.96 -10.70
C THR A 90 16.59 -19.67 -11.07
N ALA A 91 16.27 -18.83 -10.08
CA ALA A 91 15.62 -17.55 -10.24
C ALA A 91 16.19 -16.50 -9.27
N GLY A 92 15.99 -15.23 -9.56
CA GLY A 92 16.41 -14.15 -8.67
C GLY A 92 15.61 -14.14 -7.36
N PRO A 93 16.14 -13.49 -6.29
CA PRO A 93 15.54 -13.52 -4.97
C PRO A 93 14.10 -13.02 -4.90
N LEU A 94 13.30 -13.62 -4.02
CA LEU A 94 11.97 -13.12 -3.62
C LEU A 94 12.11 -12.36 -2.30
N CYS A 95 11.70 -11.10 -2.27
CA CYS A 95 11.63 -10.32 -1.06
C CYS A 95 10.22 -10.29 -0.47
N LEU A 96 10.14 -10.52 0.83
CA LEU A 96 8.99 -10.26 1.69
C LEU A 96 9.27 -8.90 2.33
N VAL A 97 8.42 -7.93 2.04
CA VAL A 97 8.70 -6.51 2.35
C VAL A 97 7.62 -5.94 3.24
N SER A 98 8.05 -5.39 4.36
CA SER A 98 7.18 -4.66 5.28
C SER A 98 7.88 -3.41 5.80
N HIS A 99 7.11 -2.42 6.25
CA HIS A 99 7.68 -1.30 7.00
C HIS A 99 7.59 -1.51 8.51
N LEU A 100 8.54 -0.89 9.22
CA LEU A 100 8.71 -1.01 10.67
C LEU A 100 7.96 0.07 11.44
N ASP A 101 7.86 1.26 10.85
CA ASP A 101 7.24 2.43 11.46
C ASP A 101 5.71 2.35 11.41
N VAL A 102 5.09 3.19 12.20
CA VAL A 102 3.64 3.35 12.25
C VAL A 102 3.31 4.83 12.48
N VAL A 103 2.17 5.30 11.96
CA VAL A 103 1.69 6.67 12.21
C VAL A 103 1.41 6.92 13.69
N GLY A 104 1.44 8.18 14.07
CA GLY A 104 1.07 8.65 15.41
C GLY A 104 -0.42 8.42 15.72
N TRP A 105 -0.79 8.66 16.97
CA TRP A 105 -2.16 8.51 17.47
C TRP A 105 -2.49 9.51 18.57
N GLU A 106 -3.78 9.62 18.90
CA GLU A 106 -4.32 10.38 20.03
C GLU A 106 -4.78 9.36 21.08
N ASP A 107 -4.07 9.28 22.22
CA ASP A 107 -4.31 8.27 23.26
C ASP A 107 -5.75 8.28 23.78
N GLU A 108 -6.35 9.48 23.91
CA GLU A 108 -7.69 9.67 24.43
C GLU A 108 -8.80 9.06 23.56
N ARG A 109 -8.47 8.76 22.29
CA ARG A 109 -9.42 8.19 21.34
C ARG A 109 -9.37 6.66 21.26
N TRP A 110 -8.42 6.04 21.94
CA TRP A 110 -8.32 4.59 22.01
C TRP A 110 -9.04 4.07 23.25
N PRO A 111 -9.71 2.87 23.19
CA PRO A 111 -10.27 2.25 24.37
C PRO A 111 -9.17 1.95 25.40
N ALA A 112 -9.45 2.21 26.68
CA ALA A 112 -8.45 2.15 27.76
C ALA A 112 -7.83 0.74 27.97
N ASP A 113 -8.58 -0.32 27.63
CA ASP A 113 -8.17 -1.73 27.76
C ASP A 113 -7.46 -2.29 26.51
N ARG A 114 -7.42 -1.52 25.42
CA ARG A 114 -6.89 -1.92 24.12
C ARG A 114 -6.29 -0.71 23.39
N GLY A 115 -5.31 -0.08 24.02
CA GLY A 115 -4.61 1.09 23.49
C GLY A 115 -3.68 0.78 22.31
N PRO A 116 -3.09 1.81 21.71
CA PRO A 116 -2.31 1.69 20.45
C PRO A 116 -1.06 0.80 20.56
N LEU A 117 -0.47 0.66 21.74
CA LEU A 117 0.66 -0.24 21.99
C LEU A 117 0.28 -1.43 22.89
N SER A 118 -1.00 -1.83 22.94
CA SER A 118 -1.42 -2.88 23.85
C SER A 118 -1.10 -4.28 23.36
N GLY A 119 -1.20 -4.55 22.06
CA GLY A 119 -1.22 -5.91 21.53
C GLY A 119 -2.33 -6.79 22.13
N ALA A 120 -3.37 -6.16 22.71
CA ALA A 120 -4.41 -6.85 23.45
C ALA A 120 -5.26 -7.72 22.51
N ILE A 121 -5.62 -8.91 23.00
CA ILE A 121 -6.54 -9.80 22.28
C ILE A 121 -7.91 -9.66 22.94
N VAL A 122 -8.80 -8.93 22.29
CA VAL A 122 -10.13 -8.60 22.81
C VAL A 122 -11.17 -8.85 21.71
N GLU A 123 -12.28 -9.50 22.05
CA GLU A 123 -13.39 -9.80 21.12
C GLU A 123 -12.95 -10.51 19.82
N GLY A 124 -11.95 -11.39 19.92
CA GLY A 124 -11.45 -12.17 18.78
C GLY A 124 -10.53 -11.41 17.83
N SER A 125 -10.13 -10.19 18.19
CA SER A 125 -9.18 -9.37 17.41
C SER A 125 -7.94 -8.98 18.23
N ILE A 126 -6.83 -8.79 17.56
CA ILE A 126 -5.59 -8.25 18.13
C ILE A 126 -5.59 -6.75 17.86
N TRP A 127 -5.49 -5.96 18.93
CA TRP A 127 -5.58 -4.50 18.88
C TRP A 127 -4.21 -3.85 19.02
N GLY A 128 -3.96 -2.86 18.19
CA GLY A 128 -2.76 -2.04 18.27
C GLY A 128 -2.49 -1.31 16.96
N ARG A 129 -1.82 -0.18 17.04
CA ARG A 129 -1.34 0.58 15.88
C ARG A 129 -0.33 -0.27 15.09
N GLY A 130 -0.57 -0.47 13.80
CA GLY A 130 0.21 -1.36 12.94
C GLY A 130 -0.37 -2.77 12.82
N ALA A 131 -1.53 -3.07 13.44
CA ALA A 131 -2.14 -4.39 13.33
C ALA A 131 -2.49 -4.76 11.86
N LEU A 132 -2.90 -3.77 11.07
CA LEU A 132 -3.14 -3.88 9.63
C LEU A 132 -2.02 -3.22 8.82
N ASP A 133 -1.47 -2.08 9.28
CA ASP A 133 -0.55 -1.22 8.57
C ASP A 133 0.73 -0.96 9.38
N MET A 134 1.83 -1.79 9.16
CA MET A 134 1.73 -3.14 8.58
C MET A 134 2.51 -4.18 9.38
N LYS A 135 2.64 -3.99 10.73
CA LYS A 135 3.29 -4.99 11.61
C LYS A 135 2.62 -6.37 11.54
N GLY A 136 1.29 -6.39 11.28
CA GLY A 136 0.56 -7.62 11.04
C GLY A 136 1.14 -8.43 9.90
N MET A 137 1.35 -7.81 8.74
CA MET A 137 1.98 -8.45 7.60
C MET A 137 3.44 -8.81 7.89
N GLY A 138 4.22 -7.91 8.50
CA GLY A 138 5.60 -8.18 8.91
C GLY A 138 5.74 -9.41 9.81
N ALA A 139 4.78 -9.63 10.72
CA ALA A 139 4.74 -10.84 11.55
C ALA A 139 4.48 -12.11 10.71
N LEU A 140 3.58 -12.05 9.72
CA LEU A 140 3.32 -13.17 8.80
C LEU A 140 4.53 -13.49 7.92
N GLU A 141 5.22 -12.46 7.44
CA GLU A 141 6.43 -12.59 6.62
C GLU A 141 7.56 -13.26 7.40
N LEU A 142 7.82 -12.79 8.63
CA LEU A 142 8.81 -13.38 9.52
C LEU A 142 8.46 -14.84 9.83
N GLN A 143 7.20 -15.12 10.21
CA GLN A 143 6.76 -16.48 10.53
C GLN A 143 6.82 -17.40 9.30
N THR A 144 6.51 -16.91 8.10
CA THR A 144 6.68 -17.65 6.85
C THR A 144 8.16 -18.05 6.66
N MET A 145 9.09 -17.11 6.86
CA MET A 145 10.52 -17.40 6.78
C MET A 145 10.96 -18.45 7.83
N ILE A 146 10.47 -18.35 9.07
CA ILE A 146 10.72 -19.33 10.15
C ILE A 146 10.21 -20.72 9.76
N LEU A 147 9.00 -20.83 9.23
CA LEU A 147 8.43 -22.10 8.78
C LEU A 147 9.27 -22.73 7.65
N LEU A 148 9.67 -21.94 6.65
CA LEU A 148 10.56 -22.42 5.58
C LEU A 148 11.88 -23.00 6.14
N LYS A 149 12.47 -22.32 7.13
CA LYS A 149 13.71 -22.75 7.80
C LYS A 149 13.51 -24.03 8.60
N ARG A 150 12.50 -24.09 9.45
CA ARG A 150 12.21 -25.25 10.32
C ARG A 150 11.89 -26.50 9.51
N LEU A 151 11.09 -26.36 8.44
CA LEU A 151 10.74 -27.44 7.52
C LEU A 151 11.87 -27.81 6.55
N GLN A 152 12.95 -27.05 6.53
CA GLN A 152 14.06 -27.23 5.58
C GLN A 152 13.58 -27.29 4.12
N VAL A 153 12.64 -26.41 3.75
CA VAL A 153 12.10 -26.37 2.39
C VAL A 153 13.23 -26.11 1.39
N PRO A 154 13.46 -27.01 0.42
CA PRO A 154 14.45 -26.75 -0.61
C PRO A 154 14.01 -25.56 -1.46
N LEU A 155 14.84 -24.52 -1.54
CA LEU A 155 14.53 -23.30 -2.25
C LEU A 155 15.15 -23.30 -3.66
N SER A 156 14.40 -22.85 -4.65
CA SER A 156 14.82 -22.58 -6.04
C SER A 156 15.28 -21.13 -6.25
N ARG A 157 15.05 -20.27 -5.26
CA ARG A 157 15.52 -18.87 -5.17
C ARG A 157 15.69 -18.49 -3.72
N ASP A 158 16.53 -17.51 -3.44
CA ASP A 158 16.64 -16.96 -2.10
C ASP A 158 15.31 -16.32 -1.68
N VAL A 159 14.99 -16.42 -0.39
CA VAL A 159 13.90 -15.69 0.24
C VAL A 159 14.51 -14.66 1.18
N VAL A 160 14.16 -13.39 0.99
CA VAL A 160 14.70 -12.26 1.74
C VAL A 160 13.57 -11.61 2.52
N LEU A 161 13.75 -11.42 3.82
CA LEU A 161 12.89 -10.53 4.62
C LEU A 161 13.53 -9.15 4.60
N LEU A 162 12.76 -8.14 4.23
CA LEU A 162 13.20 -6.75 4.14
C LEU A 162 12.20 -5.88 4.90
N ALA A 163 12.51 -5.57 6.17
CA ALA A 163 11.69 -4.68 6.98
C ALA A 163 12.27 -3.26 6.90
N LEU A 164 11.54 -2.35 6.28
CA LEU A 164 11.98 -1.01 5.92
C LEU A 164 11.57 0.04 6.96
N ALA A 165 12.33 1.11 7.06
CA ALA A 165 12.05 2.24 7.93
C ALA A 165 11.44 3.39 7.13
N ASP A 166 10.64 4.25 7.81
CA ASP A 166 10.21 5.57 7.32
C ASP A 166 9.24 5.54 6.12
N GLU A 167 8.43 4.51 6.01
CA GLU A 167 7.42 4.44 4.95
C GLU A 167 6.36 5.54 5.14
N GLU A 168 5.86 5.69 6.35
CA GLU A 168 4.73 6.54 6.76
C GLU A 168 4.99 8.05 6.59
N VAL A 169 6.24 8.48 6.39
CA VAL A 169 6.57 9.91 6.32
C VAL A 169 7.31 10.27 5.04
N ALA A 170 8.45 9.64 4.75
CA ALA A 170 9.33 10.11 3.70
C ALA A 170 9.99 9.01 2.85
N ASN A 171 9.71 7.73 3.13
CA ASN A 171 10.30 6.56 2.42
C ASN A 171 11.83 6.58 2.34
N VAL A 172 12.51 7.09 3.36
CA VAL A 172 13.99 7.13 3.37
C VAL A 172 14.53 5.71 3.37
N GLY A 173 13.89 4.79 4.12
CA GLY A 173 14.33 3.41 4.23
C GLY A 173 14.38 2.67 2.90
N ALA A 174 13.32 2.74 2.11
CA ALA A 174 13.27 2.11 0.79
C ALA A 174 14.31 2.71 -0.17
N ARG A 175 14.45 4.04 -0.18
CA ARG A 175 15.47 4.71 -1.02
C ARG A 175 16.88 4.31 -0.62
N GLU A 176 17.22 4.36 0.67
CA GLU A 176 18.53 3.93 1.16
C GLU A 176 18.78 2.44 0.89
N ALA A 177 17.76 1.59 1.04
CA ALA A 177 17.84 0.17 0.73
C ALA A 177 18.24 -0.06 -0.74
N VAL A 178 17.57 0.61 -1.68
CA VAL A 178 17.86 0.46 -3.11
C VAL A 178 19.14 1.18 -3.57
N ASP A 179 19.51 2.27 -2.92
CA ASP A 179 20.64 3.11 -3.36
C ASP A 179 21.97 2.70 -2.68
N ARG A 180 21.95 2.28 -1.39
CA ARG A 180 23.17 1.97 -0.63
C ARG A 180 23.36 0.50 -0.28
N TYR A 181 22.27 -0.26 -0.11
CA TYR A 181 22.33 -1.63 0.42
C TYR A 181 21.91 -2.69 -0.58
N TRP A 182 21.79 -2.32 -1.87
CA TRP A 182 21.27 -3.21 -2.90
C TRP A 182 22.05 -4.54 -3.02
N ASP A 183 23.38 -4.52 -2.82
CA ASP A 183 24.21 -5.72 -2.87
C ASP A 183 23.85 -6.76 -1.79
N GLN A 184 23.24 -6.33 -0.68
CA GLN A 184 22.75 -7.19 0.39
C GLN A 184 21.31 -7.67 0.13
N ILE A 185 20.53 -6.92 -0.63
CA ILE A 185 19.10 -7.15 -0.87
C ILE A 185 18.87 -7.92 -2.17
N GLY A 186 19.19 -7.33 -3.31
CA GLY A 186 19.19 -7.94 -4.65
C GLY A 186 17.87 -8.57 -5.09
N CYS A 187 16.71 -8.01 -4.72
CA CYS A 187 15.39 -8.53 -5.07
C CYS A 187 15.17 -8.58 -6.59
N SER A 188 14.54 -9.63 -7.09
CA SER A 188 13.97 -9.68 -8.44
C SER A 188 12.44 -9.58 -8.41
N HIS A 189 11.83 -10.09 -7.35
CA HIS A 189 10.41 -10.04 -7.06
C HIS A 189 10.20 -9.61 -5.61
N ALA A 190 9.08 -8.94 -5.33
CA ALA A 190 8.72 -8.55 -3.98
C ALA A 190 7.22 -8.71 -3.74
N ILE A 191 6.87 -9.13 -2.52
CA ILE A 191 5.53 -9.01 -1.94
C ILE A 191 5.63 -7.89 -0.93
N ASN A 192 4.74 -6.91 -1.01
CA ASN A 192 4.67 -5.77 -0.10
C ASN A 192 3.20 -5.47 0.19
N GLU A 193 2.92 -4.41 0.91
CA GLU A 193 1.57 -3.89 1.13
C GLU A 193 0.94 -3.28 -0.14
N GLY A 194 -0.33 -2.83 -0.03
CA GLY A 194 -1.06 -2.09 -1.06
C GLY A 194 -2.25 -2.84 -1.65
N GLY A 195 -2.54 -4.04 -1.15
CA GLY A 195 -3.74 -4.82 -1.49
C GLY A 195 -4.26 -5.57 -0.28
N LEU A 196 -5.55 -5.47 -0.01
CA LEU A 196 -6.25 -6.07 1.14
C LEU A 196 -7.52 -6.77 0.66
N GLY A 197 -7.91 -7.86 1.29
CA GLY A 197 -9.22 -8.48 1.12
C GLY A 197 -10.27 -7.74 1.95
N VAL A 198 -11.34 -7.25 1.31
CA VAL A 198 -12.43 -6.54 2.00
C VAL A 198 -13.75 -7.25 1.76
N LYS A 199 -14.42 -7.63 2.86
CA LYS A 199 -15.76 -8.22 2.85
C LYS A 199 -16.80 -7.14 2.56
N ASP A 200 -17.82 -7.52 1.82
CA ASP A 200 -18.97 -6.66 1.50
C ASP A 200 -18.58 -5.33 0.83
N ALA A 201 -17.39 -5.29 0.19
CA ALA A 201 -16.86 -4.07 -0.40
C ALA A 201 -17.71 -3.51 -1.56
N ILE A 202 -18.36 -4.38 -2.32
CA ILE A 202 -19.15 -4.03 -3.51
C ILE A 202 -20.54 -4.69 -3.46
N PHE A 203 -20.60 -5.96 -3.04
CA PHE A 203 -21.81 -6.77 -2.94
C PHE A 203 -21.82 -7.52 -1.61
N ASP A 204 -22.99 -7.56 -0.97
CA ASP A 204 -23.18 -8.25 0.30
C ASP A 204 -22.87 -9.75 0.16
N GLY A 205 -22.14 -10.29 1.12
CA GLY A 205 -21.73 -11.70 1.16
C GLY A 205 -20.55 -12.04 0.22
N GLU A 206 -19.97 -11.08 -0.48
CA GLU A 206 -18.82 -11.27 -1.35
C GLU A 206 -17.60 -10.49 -0.82
N SER A 207 -16.40 -11.00 -1.10
CA SER A 207 -15.16 -10.29 -0.80
C SER A 207 -14.37 -9.96 -2.06
N VAL A 208 -13.62 -8.87 -2.01
CA VAL A 208 -12.74 -8.42 -3.09
C VAL A 208 -11.32 -8.30 -2.57
N HIS A 209 -10.40 -9.04 -3.18
CA HIS A 209 -8.98 -9.00 -2.89
C HIS A 209 -8.24 -8.28 -4.04
N GLY A 210 -7.80 -7.06 -3.78
CA GLY A 210 -6.90 -6.36 -4.69
C GLY A 210 -5.47 -6.90 -4.55
N VAL A 211 -4.80 -7.15 -5.68
CA VAL A 211 -3.35 -7.32 -5.71
C VAL A 211 -2.78 -6.11 -6.41
N SER A 212 -2.13 -5.21 -5.65
CA SER A 212 -1.58 -3.98 -6.23
C SER A 212 -0.45 -4.30 -7.20
N VAL A 213 -0.66 -3.95 -8.46
CA VAL A 213 0.34 -4.08 -9.53
C VAL A 213 0.96 -2.76 -9.90
N ALA A 214 0.37 -1.67 -9.46
CA ALA A 214 0.81 -0.31 -9.76
C ALA A 214 0.38 0.65 -8.65
N GLU A 215 1.06 1.78 -8.56
CA GLU A 215 0.74 2.87 -7.65
C GLU A 215 0.64 4.17 -8.43
N LYS A 216 -0.17 5.10 -7.92
CA LYS A 216 -0.22 6.43 -8.50
C LYS A 216 1.09 7.17 -8.27
N GLY A 217 1.54 7.89 -9.30
CA GLY A 217 2.61 8.87 -9.16
C GLY A 217 2.18 10.04 -8.28
N ILE A 218 3.16 10.82 -7.84
CA ILE A 218 2.97 11.98 -6.95
C ILE A 218 3.40 13.25 -7.67
N LEU A 219 2.64 14.31 -7.47
CA LEU A 219 3.07 15.68 -7.71
C LEU A 219 2.51 16.57 -6.61
N TRP A 220 3.35 16.93 -5.65
CA TRP A 220 3.01 17.94 -4.65
C TRP A 220 3.51 19.28 -5.09
N VAL A 221 2.60 20.24 -5.17
CA VAL A 221 2.93 21.59 -5.64
C VAL A 221 2.36 22.65 -4.73
N GLU A 222 3.08 23.75 -4.64
CA GLU A 222 2.61 24.98 -4.06
C GLU A 222 2.25 25.95 -5.19
N LEU A 223 0.99 26.39 -5.23
CA LEU A 223 0.51 27.50 -6.05
C LEU A 223 0.75 28.78 -5.28
N ILE A 224 1.54 29.69 -5.83
CA ILE A 224 1.92 30.95 -5.22
C ILE A 224 1.37 32.09 -6.05
N ALA A 225 0.58 32.93 -5.42
CA ALA A 225 0.06 34.16 -5.99
C ALA A 225 0.76 35.37 -5.36
N THR A 226 1.24 36.30 -6.19
CA THR A 226 1.87 37.56 -5.75
C THR A 226 1.03 38.76 -6.14
N GLY A 227 1.04 39.79 -5.29
CA GLY A 227 0.28 41.00 -5.52
C GLY A 227 0.74 42.15 -4.63
N ARG A 228 0.04 43.27 -4.72
CA ARG A 228 0.29 44.43 -3.86
C ARG A 228 -0.10 44.12 -2.41
N ALA A 229 0.80 44.40 -1.47
CA ALA A 229 0.45 44.39 -0.04
C ALA A 229 -0.26 45.71 0.32
N GLY A 230 -1.16 45.65 1.31
CA GLY A 230 -1.90 46.82 1.70
C GLY A 230 -2.69 46.70 3.00
N HIS A 231 -3.44 47.74 3.30
CA HIS A 231 -4.38 47.74 4.42
C HIS A 231 -5.74 47.21 3.98
N GLY A 232 -6.31 46.28 4.74
CA GLY A 232 -7.58 45.60 4.37
C GLY A 232 -8.78 46.51 4.21
N SER A 233 -8.74 47.79 4.71
CA SER A 233 -9.80 48.78 4.49
C SER A 233 -9.74 49.49 3.15
N THR A 234 -8.69 49.26 2.37
CA THR A 234 -8.49 49.96 1.08
C THR A 234 -8.17 48.90 0.00
N PRO A 235 -9.17 48.15 -0.49
CA PRO A 235 -8.95 47.07 -1.45
C PRO A 235 -8.50 47.59 -2.81
N TYR A 236 -7.53 46.91 -3.41
CA TYR A 236 -7.05 47.19 -4.77
C TYR A 236 -7.28 45.96 -5.68
N PRO A 237 -7.50 46.14 -6.98
CA PRO A 237 -7.58 45.02 -7.91
C PRO A 237 -6.25 44.28 -8.00
N GLY A 238 -6.30 42.95 -8.06
CA GLY A 238 -5.12 42.10 -8.28
C GLY A 238 -4.23 41.91 -7.05
N GLU A 239 -4.81 41.96 -5.86
CA GLU A 239 -4.14 41.55 -4.62
C GLU A 239 -3.86 40.05 -4.62
N ALA A 240 -2.82 39.60 -3.88
CA ALA A 240 -2.41 38.20 -3.88
C ALA A 240 -3.53 37.22 -3.48
N PRO A 241 -4.37 37.48 -2.45
CA PRO A 241 -5.49 36.60 -2.11
C PRO A 241 -6.54 36.46 -3.22
N ASP A 242 -6.82 37.54 -3.95
CA ASP A 242 -7.79 37.50 -5.06
C ASP A 242 -7.28 36.68 -6.22
N ARG A 243 -6.02 36.87 -6.59
CA ARG A 243 -5.33 36.04 -7.61
C ARG A 243 -5.27 34.59 -7.23
N LEU A 244 -4.95 34.28 -5.96
CA LEU A 244 -4.94 32.91 -5.45
C LEU A 244 -6.32 32.28 -5.59
N ARG A 245 -7.39 32.96 -5.13
CA ARG A 245 -8.78 32.51 -5.27
C ARG A 245 -9.11 32.20 -6.72
N ASP A 246 -8.81 33.12 -7.64
CA ASP A 246 -9.17 32.98 -9.05
C ASP A 246 -8.41 31.81 -9.70
N ALA A 247 -7.14 31.59 -9.35
CA ALA A 247 -6.35 30.44 -9.78
C ALA A 247 -6.89 29.12 -9.19
N MET A 248 -7.25 29.09 -7.91
CA MET A 248 -7.88 27.93 -7.28
C MET A 248 -9.21 27.56 -7.97
N VAL A 249 -10.07 28.54 -8.25
CA VAL A 249 -11.32 28.32 -9.00
C VAL A 249 -11.06 27.77 -10.41
N ALA A 250 -9.98 28.19 -11.06
CA ALA A 250 -9.59 27.67 -12.36
C ALA A 250 -9.17 26.18 -12.27
N ILE A 251 -8.41 25.82 -11.25
CA ILE A 251 -8.01 24.41 -10.98
C ILE A 251 -9.26 23.56 -10.65
N ASP A 252 -10.17 24.01 -9.82
CA ASP A 252 -11.40 23.30 -9.46
C ASP A 252 -12.31 23.01 -10.67
N ARG A 253 -12.22 23.83 -11.72
CA ARG A 253 -12.94 23.61 -12.98
C ARG A 253 -12.30 22.58 -13.90
N MET A 254 -11.10 22.13 -13.60
CA MET A 254 -10.45 21.07 -14.36
C MET A 254 -11.25 19.77 -14.23
N ARG A 255 -11.62 19.20 -15.38
CA ARG A 255 -12.43 17.97 -15.40
C ARG A 255 -11.56 16.75 -15.27
N ALA A 256 -11.84 15.92 -14.25
CA ALA A 256 -11.29 14.58 -14.16
C ALA A 256 -11.79 13.71 -15.33
N ARG A 257 -10.86 13.06 -16.03
CA ARG A 257 -11.19 12.14 -17.15
C ARG A 257 -10.94 10.70 -16.69
N PRO A 258 -12.00 9.87 -16.58
CA PRO A 258 -11.81 8.48 -16.18
C PRO A 258 -11.13 7.68 -17.28
N VAL A 259 -10.17 6.86 -16.87
CA VAL A 259 -9.48 5.89 -17.73
C VAL A 259 -9.80 4.49 -17.22
N PHE A 260 -10.43 3.69 -18.06
CA PHE A 260 -10.73 2.27 -17.83
C PHE A 260 -9.64 1.45 -18.54
N ASP A 261 -8.51 1.28 -17.87
CA ASP A 261 -7.41 0.47 -18.36
C ASP A 261 -7.60 -1.03 -18.06
N GLU A 262 -6.65 -1.84 -18.49
CA GLU A 262 -6.71 -3.30 -18.33
C GLU A 262 -6.74 -3.69 -16.84
N THR A 263 -5.97 -3.01 -15.97
CA THR A 263 -5.95 -3.26 -14.52
C THR A 263 -7.36 -3.17 -13.92
N MET A 264 -8.07 -2.07 -14.18
CA MET A 264 -9.43 -1.90 -13.67
C MET A 264 -10.41 -2.89 -14.32
N LEU A 265 -10.30 -3.11 -15.63
CA LEU A 265 -11.22 -4.00 -16.33
C LEU A 265 -11.05 -5.47 -15.93
N ASP A 266 -9.82 -5.90 -15.66
CA ASP A 266 -9.54 -7.27 -15.21
C ASP A 266 -10.07 -7.51 -13.78
N LEU A 267 -9.93 -6.52 -12.88
CA LEU A 267 -10.53 -6.60 -11.55
C LEU A 267 -12.06 -6.67 -11.63
N LEU A 268 -12.68 -5.82 -12.44
CA LEU A 268 -14.15 -5.84 -12.65
C LEU A 268 -14.62 -7.14 -13.31
N ASP A 269 -13.86 -7.73 -14.23
CA ASP A 269 -14.17 -9.03 -14.81
C ASP A 269 -14.13 -10.15 -13.75
N ALA A 270 -13.13 -10.12 -12.85
CA ALA A 270 -13.04 -11.08 -11.75
C ALA A 270 -14.26 -10.96 -10.81
N ILE A 271 -14.59 -9.74 -10.37
CA ILE A 271 -15.78 -9.47 -9.54
C ILE A 271 -17.06 -9.91 -10.28
N GLY A 272 -17.17 -9.58 -11.56
CA GLY A 272 -18.34 -9.96 -12.36
C GLY A 272 -18.50 -11.46 -12.56
N ARG A 273 -17.42 -12.25 -12.54
CA ARG A 273 -17.46 -13.72 -12.59
C ARG A 273 -17.98 -14.30 -11.27
N THR A 274 -17.51 -13.79 -10.15
CA THR A 274 -17.92 -14.23 -8.81
C THR A 274 -19.39 -13.90 -8.57
N HIS A 275 -19.82 -12.66 -8.86
CA HIS A 275 -21.19 -12.20 -8.66
C HIS A 275 -22.21 -12.87 -9.60
N GLY A 276 -21.84 -13.07 -10.86
CA GLY A 276 -22.73 -13.67 -11.85
C GLY A 276 -23.92 -12.78 -12.27
N GLY A 277 -24.94 -13.40 -12.87
CA GLY A 277 -26.18 -12.72 -13.26
C GLY A 277 -26.00 -11.54 -14.23
N ALA A 278 -27.01 -10.66 -14.29
CA ALA A 278 -26.99 -9.49 -15.21
C ALA A 278 -25.94 -8.45 -14.80
N THR A 279 -25.77 -8.21 -13.52
CA THR A 279 -24.73 -7.28 -12.99
C THR A 279 -23.33 -7.79 -13.32
N GLY A 280 -23.08 -9.09 -13.10
CA GLY A 280 -21.82 -9.71 -13.48
C GLY A 280 -21.55 -9.62 -14.98
N ALA A 281 -22.57 -9.78 -15.82
CA ALA A 281 -22.42 -9.61 -17.28
C ALA A 281 -22.03 -8.17 -17.66
N VAL A 282 -22.55 -7.15 -16.97
CA VAL A 282 -22.16 -5.74 -17.16
C VAL A 282 -20.70 -5.54 -16.78
N LEU A 283 -20.26 -6.02 -15.60
CA LEU A 283 -18.90 -5.86 -15.12
C LEU A 283 -17.85 -6.55 -16.00
N ARG A 284 -18.23 -7.65 -16.65
CA ARG A 284 -17.38 -8.42 -17.58
C ARG A 284 -17.30 -7.83 -18.99
N SER A 285 -18.08 -6.81 -19.30
CA SER A 285 -18.09 -6.18 -20.62
C SER A 285 -17.44 -4.79 -20.57
N PRO A 286 -16.24 -4.61 -21.13
CA PRO A 286 -15.59 -3.30 -21.17
C PRO A 286 -16.47 -2.18 -21.77
N PHE A 287 -17.31 -2.52 -22.75
CA PHE A 287 -18.25 -1.57 -23.35
C PHE A 287 -19.34 -1.16 -22.35
N LEU A 288 -19.95 -2.11 -21.65
CA LEU A 288 -21.02 -1.81 -20.69
C LEU A 288 -20.48 -1.11 -19.44
N VAL A 289 -19.29 -1.45 -18.99
CA VAL A 289 -18.60 -0.73 -17.90
C VAL A 289 -18.41 0.74 -18.28
N ARG A 290 -17.87 1.01 -19.47
CA ARG A 290 -17.61 2.39 -19.93
C ARG A 290 -18.88 3.21 -20.21
N THR A 291 -20.02 2.55 -20.39
CA THR A 291 -21.31 3.23 -20.69
C THR A 291 -22.28 3.18 -19.51
N LEU A 292 -22.68 2.03 -19.04
CA LEU A 292 -23.70 1.87 -18.00
C LEU A 292 -23.15 2.03 -16.58
N ALA A 293 -22.01 1.38 -16.26
CA ALA A 293 -21.44 1.44 -14.91
C ALA A 293 -20.66 2.73 -14.64
N ARG A 294 -20.19 3.44 -15.67
CA ARG A 294 -19.34 4.63 -15.54
C ARG A 294 -19.86 5.65 -14.53
N LYS A 295 -21.15 6.00 -14.57
CA LYS A 295 -21.72 7.02 -13.69
C LYS A 295 -21.64 6.58 -12.22
N LYS A 296 -21.97 5.33 -11.92
CA LYS A 296 -21.90 4.77 -10.55
C LYS A 296 -20.46 4.76 -10.07
N LEU A 297 -19.51 4.24 -10.85
CA LEU A 297 -18.08 4.18 -10.53
C LEU A 297 -17.46 5.56 -10.31
N MET A 298 -17.87 6.57 -11.08
CA MET A 298 -17.37 7.94 -10.92
C MET A 298 -18.01 8.70 -9.74
N ASN A 299 -19.15 8.27 -9.26
CA ASN A 299 -19.80 8.88 -8.08
C ASN A 299 -19.21 8.34 -6.77
N GLU A 300 -18.63 7.14 -6.80
CA GLU A 300 -17.98 6.55 -5.64
C GLU A 300 -16.56 7.11 -5.49
N PRO A 301 -16.21 7.75 -4.35
CA PRO A 301 -14.90 8.41 -4.17
C PRO A 301 -13.71 7.50 -4.41
N ALA A 302 -13.73 6.27 -3.87
CA ALA A 302 -12.62 5.33 -3.98
C ALA A 302 -12.39 4.90 -5.44
N THR A 303 -13.45 4.48 -6.14
CA THR A 303 -13.32 4.07 -7.56
C THR A 303 -13.00 5.26 -8.46
N ARG A 304 -13.53 6.46 -8.17
CA ARG A 304 -13.14 7.69 -8.88
C ARG A 304 -11.65 7.97 -8.72
N ALA A 305 -11.11 7.83 -7.52
CA ALA A 305 -9.69 8.01 -7.26
C ALA A 305 -8.83 7.01 -8.06
N ILE A 306 -9.25 5.76 -8.20
CA ILE A 306 -8.57 4.77 -9.03
C ILE A 306 -8.67 5.14 -10.54
N LEU A 307 -9.82 5.63 -11.00
CA LEU A 307 -10.08 5.88 -12.41
C LEU A 307 -9.50 7.20 -12.95
N THR A 308 -9.13 8.16 -12.10
CA THR A 308 -8.72 9.51 -12.52
C THR A 308 -7.41 9.95 -11.91
N ASP A 309 -6.71 10.89 -12.57
CA ASP A 309 -5.78 11.75 -11.83
C ASP A 309 -6.58 12.55 -10.81
N THR A 310 -6.06 12.69 -9.60
CA THR A 310 -6.70 13.50 -8.56
C THR A 310 -5.86 14.74 -8.27
N ILE A 311 -6.53 15.87 -8.04
CA ILE A 311 -5.92 17.15 -7.65
C ILE A 311 -6.67 17.56 -6.39
N HIS A 312 -6.00 17.55 -5.24
CA HIS A 312 -6.61 17.82 -3.94
C HIS A 312 -5.94 19.00 -3.26
N LEU A 313 -6.75 20.00 -2.89
CA LEU A 313 -6.29 21.14 -2.10
C LEU A 313 -6.07 20.69 -0.65
N THR A 314 -4.84 20.83 -0.14
CA THR A 314 -4.46 20.38 1.21
C THR A 314 -4.17 21.51 2.17
N GLY A 315 -3.91 22.73 1.67
CA GLY A 315 -3.65 23.87 2.53
C GLY A 315 -3.80 25.21 1.81
N VAL A 316 -4.15 26.26 2.57
CA VAL A 316 -4.19 27.65 2.09
C VAL A 316 -3.55 28.55 3.13
N TYR A 317 -2.61 29.39 2.72
CA TYR A 317 -1.80 30.24 3.59
C TYR A 317 -1.73 31.66 3.05
N GLY A 318 -1.58 32.67 3.93
CA GLY A 318 -1.46 34.05 3.44
C GLY A 318 -1.40 35.08 4.55
N ALA A 319 -2.54 35.61 4.97
CA ALA A 319 -2.59 36.73 5.90
C ALA A 319 -2.09 36.35 7.30
N VAL A 320 -1.27 37.22 7.90
CA VAL A 320 -0.81 37.12 9.29
C VAL A 320 -1.70 37.89 10.27
N ALA A 321 -2.52 38.80 9.77
CA ALA A 321 -3.48 39.59 10.54
C ALA A 321 -4.72 39.95 9.69
N PRO A 322 -5.90 40.12 10.30
CA PRO A 322 -7.16 40.29 9.56
C PRO A 322 -7.28 41.64 8.81
N ASN A 323 -6.48 42.64 9.16
CA ASN A 323 -6.45 43.94 8.53
C ASN A 323 -5.25 44.17 7.58
N VAL A 324 -4.46 43.12 7.30
CA VAL A 324 -3.28 43.18 6.41
C VAL A 324 -3.50 42.31 5.18
N VAL A 325 -3.38 42.93 4.00
CA VAL A 325 -3.34 42.21 2.72
C VAL A 325 -1.88 41.80 2.45
N PRO A 326 -1.58 40.50 2.36
CA PRO A 326 -0.21 40.04 2.13
C PRO A 326 0.22 40.28 0.68
N SER A 327 1.52 40.42 0.44
CA SER A 327 2.09 40.49 -0.91
C SER A 327 2.16 39.14 -1.60
N GLU A 328 1.99 38.06 -0.82
CA GLU A 328 2.00 36.67 -1.32
C GLU A 328 0.96 35.83 -0.57
N ALA A 329 0.24 35.00 -1.31
CA ALA A 329 -0.70 34.01 -0.79
C ALA A 329 -0.44 32.67 -1.49
N ARG A 330 -0.65 31.55 -0.78
CA ARG A 330 -0.22 30.22 -1.22
C ARG A 330 -1.32 29.19 -1.03
N ALA A 331 -1.36 28.19 -1.92
CA ALA A 331 -2.19 27.01 -1.78
C ALA A 331 -1.38 25.76 -2.10
N MET A 332 -1.50 24.73 -1.28
CA MET A 332 -0.85 23.43 -1.48
C MET A 332 -1.80 22.43 -2.13
N TYR A 333 -1.31 21.73 -3.13
CA TYR A 333 -2.04 20.68 -3.83
C TYR A 333 -1.27 19.36 -3.79
N ASP A 334 -1.98 18.29 -3.41
CA ASP A 334 -1.58 16.90 -3.60
C ASP A 334 -2.23 16.38 -4.88
N CYS A 335 -1.42 16.14 -5.91
CA CYS A 335 -1.84 15.53 -7.16
C CYS A 335 -1.37 14.08 -7.20
N ARG A 336 -2.33 13.14 -7.36
CA ARG A 336 -2.03 11.70 -7.53
C ARG A 336 -2.31 11.31 -8.97
N LEU A 337 -1.28 10.79 -9.63
CA LEU A 337 -1.21 10.63 -11.08
C LEU A 337 -1.32 9.16 -11.47
N ARG A 338 -2.24 8.85 -12.37
CA ARG A 338 -2.37 7.48 -12.90
C ARG A 338 -1.18 7.12 -13.78
N PRO A 339 -0.88 5.81 -13.93
CA PRO A 339 0.07 5.33 -14.94
C PRO A 339 -0.21 5.99 -16.30
N GLY A 340 0.85 6.54 -16.93
CA GLY A 340 0.77 7.27 -18.19
C GLY A 340 0.61 8.79 -18.06
N THR A 341 0.31 9.33 -16.85
CA THR A 341 0.39 10.78 -16.58
C THR A 341 1.68 11.09 -15.85
N THR A 342 2.59 11.86 -16.48
CA THR A 342 3.82 12.29 -15.81
C THR A 342 3.60 13.52 -14.94
N PRO A 343 4.42 13.74 -13.88
CA PRO A 343 4.36 14.96 -13.07
C PRO A 343 4.51 16.24 -13.94
N GLY A 344 5.40 16.22 -14.92
CA GLY A 344 5.58 17.34 -15.86
C GLY A 344 4.31 17.66 -16.65
N ALA A 345 3.63 16.64 -17.18
CA ALA A 345 2.39 16.83 -17.93
C ALA A 345 1.25 17.39 -17.03
N MET A 346 1.18 16.95 -15.78
CA MET A 346 0.20 17.51 -14.83
C MET A 346 0.53 18.96 -14.48
N LEU A 347 1.79 19.28 -14.24
CA LEU A 347 2.21 20.65 -13.95
C LEU A 347 1.87 21.62 -15.09
N GLU A 348 2.09 21.20 -16.35
CA GLU A 348 1.69 22.01 -17.52
C GLU A 348 0.16 22.19 -17.57
N ARG A 349 -0.63 21.16 -17.29
CA ARG A 349 -2.09 21.30 -17.22
C ARG A 349 -2.54 22.30 -16.13
N LEU A 350 -1.87 22.34 -14.97
CA LEU A 350 -2.12 23.32 -13.93
C LEU A 350 -1.75 24.74 -14.38
N ARG A 351 -0.60 24.90 -15.06
CA ARG A 351 -0.17 26.18 -15.64
C ARG A 351 -1.14 26.69 -16.69
N GLU A 352 -1.57 25.83 -17.61
CA GLU A 352 -2.54 26.16 -18.65
C GLU A 352 -3.88 26.60 -18.04
N ALA A 353 -4.36 25.88 -17.03
CA ALA A 353 -5.62 26.22 -16.35
C ALA A 353 -5.57 27.61 -15.71
N THR A 354 -4.44 28.02 -15.18
CA THR A 354 -4.24 29.30 -14.48
C THR A 354 -3.62 30.40 -15.31
N ALA A 355 -3.33 30.17 -16.59
CA ALA A 355 -2.62 31.10 -17.48
C ALA A 355 -3.29 32.49 -17.65
N HIS A 356 -4.57 32.58 -17.35
CA HIS A 356 -5.32 33.84 -17.40
C HIS A 356 -5.25 34.70 -16.12
N VAL A 357 -4.60 34.16 -15.07
CA VAL A 357 -4.42 34.84 -13.77
C VAL A 357 -2.98 35.33 -13.68
N ASP A 358 -2.78 36.65 -13.73
CA ASP A 358 -1.45 37.25 -13.63
C ASP A 358 -0.85 37.04 -12.23
N GLY A 359 0.48 36.94 -12.17
CA GLY A 359 1.23 36.92 -10.91
C GLY A 359 1.09 35.60 -10.13
N VAL A 360 0.75 34.50 -10.81
CA VAL A 360 0.75 33.15 -10.23
C VAL A 360 1.90 32.29 -10.77
N ARG A 361 2.44 31.44 -9.92
CA ARG A 361 3.45 30.44 -10.28
C ARG A 361 3.27 29.18 -9.47
N PHE A 362 3.87 28.07 -9.94
CA PHE A 362 3.93 26.81 -9.23
C PHE A 362 5.36 26.48 -8.82
N GLU A 363 5.52 26.04 -7.58
CA GLU A 363 6.74 25.41 -7.07
C GLU A 363 6.47 23.95 -6.78
N VAL A 364 7.35 23.07 -7.27
CA VAL A 364 7.25 21.62 -7.05
C VAL A 364 7.91 21.29 -5.73
N ILE A 365 7.15 20.69 -4.80
CA ILE A 365 7.65 20.21 -3.51
C ILE A 365 8.20 18.79 -3.64
N SER A 366 7.44 17.91 -4.32
CA SER A 366 7.82 16.52 -4.55
C SER A 366 7.19 16.00 -5.85
N ALA A 367 7.90 15.12 -6.54
CA ALA A 367 7.42 14.48 -7.74
C ALA A 367 7.98 13.06 -7.89
N ALA A 368 7.11 12.10 -8.21
CA ALA A 368 7.49 10.73 -8.55
C ALA A 368 6.55 10.19 -9.63
N GLU A 369 7.10 9.49 -10.60
CA GLU A 369 6.30 8.84 -11.64
C GLU A 369 5.67 7.56 -11.11
N SER A 370 4.48 7.23 -11.60
CA SER A 370 3.86 5.93 -11.37
C SER A 370 4.73 4.81 -11.94
N SER A 371 4.74 3.67 -11.25
CA SER A 371 5.42 2.46 -11.69
C SER A 371 4.46 1.27 -11.68
N ALA A 372 4.72 0.24 -12.49
CA ALA A 372 3.85 -0.93 -12.58
C ALA A 372 4.66 -2.22 -12.78
N SER A 373 4.13 -3.32 -12.25
CA SER A 373 4.59 -4.69 -12.46
C SER A 373 3.64 -5.44 -13.42
N PRO A 374 4.12 -6.39 -14.23
CA PRO A 374 3.31 -7.11 -15.19
C PRO A 374 2.34 -8.10 -14.51
N THR A 375 1.14 -8.30 -15.06
CA THR A 375 0.13 -9.24 -14.55
C THR A 375 0.29 -10.68 -15.09
N ASP A 376 1.16 -10.89 -16.05
CA ASP A 376 1.49 -12.22 -16.62
C ASP A 376 2.60 -12.95 -15.84
N ASP A 377 3.01 -12.43 -14.69
CA ASP A 377 4.05 -12.96 -13.82
C ASP A 377 3.56 -14.15 -12.98
N PRO A 378 4.40 -15.19 -12.75
CA PRO A 378 4.06 -16.33 -11.88
C PRO A 378 3.71 -15.92 -10.45
N LEU A 379 4.40 -14.91 -9.86
CA LEU A 379 4.11 -14.44 -8.51
C LEU A 379 2.72 -13.79 -8.45
N PHE A 380 2.38 -12.92 -9.41
CA PHE A 380 1.05 -12.32 -9.46
C PHE A 380 -0.05 -13.39 -9.54
N ARG A 381 0.14 -14.40 -10.40
CA ARG A 381 -0.81 -15.51 -10.51
C ARG A 381 -0.96 -16.32 -9.22
N ALA A 382 0.13 -16.55 -8.48
CA ALA A 382 0.09 -17.22 -7.18
C ALA A 382 -0.68 -16.37 -6.15
N LEU A 383 -0.40 -15.06 -6.06
CA LEU A 383 -1.10 -14.14 -5.17
C LEU A 383 -2.62 -14.16 -5.42
N VAL A 384 -3.06 -14.03 -6.67
CA VAL A 384 -4.49 -14.08 -7.02
C VAL A 384 -5.10 -15.45 -6.68
N ARG A 385 -4.39 -16.56 -6.95
CA ARG A 385 -4.85 -17.93 -6.63
C ARG A 385 -5.14 -18.08 -5.14
N TYR A 386 -4.17 -17.79 -4.28
CA TYR A 386 -4.28 -18.05 -2.84
C TYR A 386 -5.14 -17.00 -2.13
N ALA A 387 -5.37 -15.83 -2.72
CA ALA A 387 -6.35 -14.87 -2.23
C ALA A 387 -7.78 -15.42 -2.22
N VAL A 388 -8.14 -16.28 -3.18
CA VAL A 388 -9.51 -16.82 -3.34
C VAL A 388 -9.61 -18.32 -3.08
N GLU A 389 -8.51 -19.02 -2.79
CA GLU A 389 -8.54 -20.47 -2.51
C GLU A 389 -9.50 -20.80 -1.38
N GLY A 390 -10.40 -21.75 -1.61
CA GLY A 390 -11.42 -22.16 -0.64
C GLY A 390 -12.54 -21.13 -0.37
N ARG A 391 -12.61 -20.03 -1.16
CA ARG A 391 -13.55 -18.91 -0.97
C ARG A 391 -14.36 -18.67 -2.26
N PRO A 392 -15.45 -19.40 -2.48
CA PRO A 392 -16.23 -19.29 -3.72
C PRO A 392 -16.88 -17.90 -3.91
N ALA A 393 -17.06 -17.13 -2.82
CA ALA A 393 -17.61 -15.77 -2.85
C ALA A 393 -16.53 -14.68 -2.88
N ALA A 394 -15.25 -15.03 -3.08
CA ALA A 394 -14.16 -14.08 -3.18
C ALA A 394 -13.75 -13.85 -4.63
N ALA A 395 -13.54 -12.58 -4.98
CA ALA A 395 -12.93 -12.17 -6.24
C ALA A 395 -11.52 -11.64 -5.98
N ALA A 396 -10.55 -11.96 -6.83
CA ALA A 396 -9.22 -11.36 -6.76
C ALA A 396 -8.76 -10.91 -8.15
N GLY A 397 -8.03 -9.81 -8.19
CA GLY A 397 -7.51 -9.26 -9.44
C GLY A 397 -6.53 -8.11 -9.23
N PRO A 398 -5.96 -7.58 -10.33
CA PRO A 398 -4.98 -6.50 -10.25
C PRO A 398 -5.63 -5.20 -9.78
N LEU A 399 -4.92 -4.47 -8.93
CA LEU A 399 -5.35 -3.19 -8.37
C LEU A 399 -4.32 -2.09 -8.65
N LEU A 400 -4.79 -0.87 -8.94
CA LEU A 400 -4.00 0.35 -8.87
C LEU A 400 -4.14 0.92 -7.46
N SER A 401 -3.07 0.90 -6.66
CA SER A 401 -3.04 1.61 -5.37
C SER A 401 -3.12 3.12 -5.60
N VAL A 402 -3.96 3.79 -4.81
CA VAL A 402 -4.05 5.27 -4.83
C VAL A 402 -2.99 5.92 -3.96
N GLY A 403 -2.41 5.15 -3.01
CA GLY A 403 -1.29 5.53 -2.16
C GLY A 403 0.07 5.29 -2.82
N TYR A 404 1.10 5.67 -2.09
CA TYR A 404 2.50 5.39 -2.38
C TYR A 404 2.96 4.33 -1.38
N THR A 405 3.80 3.40 -1.78
CA THR A 405 4.44 2.41 -0.90
C THR A 405 5.91 2.23 -1.29
N ASP A 406 6.66 1.51 -0.49
CA ASP A 406 8.05 1.13 -0.78
C ASP A 406 8.23 0.37 -2.12
N SER A 407 7.15 -0.20 -2.66
CA SER A 407 7.16 -0.88 -3.95
C SER A 407 7.57 0.02 -5.11
N MET A 408 7.32 1.33 -5.03
CA MET A 408 7.71 2.27 -6.08
C MET A 408 9.23 2.36 -6.20
N ASP A 409 9.94 2.43 -5.08
CA ASP A 409 11.41 2.48 -5.06
C ASP A 409 12.03 1.15 -5.51
N LEU A 410 11.44 0.02 -5.12
CA LEU A 410 11.85 -1.30 -5.60
C LEU A 410 11.64 -1.45 -7.12
N ARG A 411 10.48 -1.02 -7.64
CA ARG A 411 10.19 -1.06 -9.09
C ARG A 411 11.16 -0.17 -9.89
N ARG A 412 11.64 0.95 -9.32
CA ARG A 412 12.68 1.79 -9.94
C ARG A 412 13.99 1.02 -10.17
N LYS A 413 14.27 -0.01 -9.36
CA LYS A 413 15.40 -0.95 -9.57
C LYS A 413 15.08 -2.12 -10.51
N GLY A 414 13.87 -2.17 -11.06
CA GLY A 414 13.44 -3.24 -11.95
C GLY A 414 12.85 -4.47 -11.23
N VAL A 415 12.56 -4.35 -9.93
CA VAL A 415 11.89 -5.41 -9.16
C VAL A 415 10.42 -5.51 -9.59
N ARG A 416 9.93 -6.73 -9.77
CA ARG A 416 8.50 -7.01 -9.93
C ARG A 416 7.85 -7.06 -8.56
N ALA A 417 7.39 -5.92 -8.07
CA ALA A 417 6.78 -5.78 -6.75
C ALA A 417 5.25 -5.78 -6.85
N TYR A 418 4.61 -6.54 -5.96
CA TYR A 418 3.15 -6.69 -5.87
C TYR A 418 2.70 -6.39 -4.45
N GLY A 419 1.66 -5.58 -4.32
CA GLY A 419 1.05 -5.28 -3.04
C GLY A 419 -0.02 -6.31 -2.69
N TYR A 420 0.16 -7.02 -1.57
CA TYR A 420 -0.76 -8.05 -1.12
C TYR A 420 -0.68 -8.26 0.39
N VAL A 421 -1.64 -7.75 1.11
CA VAL A 421 -1.83 -8.05 2.54
C VAL A 421 -2.77 -9.25 2.65
N PRO A 422 -2.32 -10.39 3.19
CA PRO A 422 -3.08 -11.64 3.14
C PRO A 422 -4.22 -11.75 4.15
N PHE A 423 -4.80 -10.62 4.56
CA PHE A 423 -5.97 -10.56 5.44
C PHE A 423 -7.26 -10.34 4.65
N GLU A 424 -8.37 -10.84 5.18
CA GLU A 424 -9.72 -10.54 4.72
C GLU A 424 -10.51 -9.95 5.88
N VAL A 425 -10.74 -8.65 5.85
CA VAL A 425 -11.36 -7.88 6.93
C VAL A 425 -12.67 -7.26 6.49
N THR A 426 -13.46 -6.76 7.44
CA THR A 426 -14.63 -5.95 7.14
C THR A 426 -14.21 -4.55 6.65
N ALA A 427 -15.13 -3.83 6.00
CA ALA A 427 -14.88 -2.43 5.66
C ALA A 427 -14.61 -1.57 6.92
N GLU A 428 -15.32 -1.86 8.02
CA GLU A 428 -15.11 -1.20 9.32
C GLU A 428 -13.69 -1.42 9.84
N ASP A 429 -13.16 -2.65 9.80
CA ASP A 429 -11.79 -2.92 10.23
C ASP A 429 -10.77 -2.25 9.31
N ALA A 430 -10.99 -2.27 8.01
CA ALA A 430 -10.11 -1.60 7.04
C ALA A 430 -10.04 -0.07 7.27
N GLU A 431 -11.15 0.57 7.64
CA GLU A 431 -11.21 2.00 7.96
C GLU A 431 -10.45 2.36 9.25
N THR A 432 -10.03 1.37 10.06
CA THR A 432 -9.24 1.62 11.28
C THR A 432 -7.76 1.86 10.99
N MET A 433 -7.26 1.53 9.80
CA MET A 433 -5.90 1.89 9.36
C MET A 433 -5.73 3.41 9.46
N HIS A 434 -4.63 3.87 10.06
CA HIS A 434 -4.38 5.27 10.43
C HIS A 434 -5.45 5.91 11.35
N GLY A 435 -6.53 5.19 11.64
CA GLY A 435 -7.62 5.62 12.53
C GLY A 435 -7.40 5.22 13.98
N HIS A 436 -8.47 5.26 14.77
CA HIS A 436 -8.47 4.83 16.16
C HIS A 436 -9.05 3.42 16.27
N GLY A 437 -8.39 2.57 17.06
CA GLY A 437 -8.87 1.21 17.30
C GLY A 437 -8.48 0.23 16.19
N GLU A 438 -7.33 0.43 15.57
CA GLU A 438 -6.77 -0.48 14.58
C GLU A 438 -6.62 -1.88 15.15
N ARG A 439 -7.09 -2.87 14.39
CA ARG A 439 -7.16 -4.26 14.82
C ARG A 439 -7.16 -5.22 13.65
N VAL A 440 -6.73 -6.45 13.91
CA VAL A 440 -6.85 -7.56 12.96
C VAL A 440 -7.50 -8.76 13.64
N PRO A 441 -8.48 -9.44 13.01
CA PRO A 441 -9.07 -10.66 13.56
C PRO A 441 -8.02 -11.77 13.74
N VAL A 442 -8.02 -12.45 14.89
CA VAL A 442 -7.10 -13.57 15.19
C VAL A 442 -7.21 -14.66 14.12
N SER A 443 -8.42 -14.94 13.63
CA SER A 443 -8.64 -15.93 12.56
C SER A 443 -7.91 -15.55 11.25
N GLU A 444 -7.79 -14.24 10.97
CA GLU A 444 -7.10 -13.78 9.76
C GLU A 444 -5.58 -13.88 9.88
N VAL A 445 -5.03 -13.84 11.09
CA VAL A 445 -3.60 -14.09 11.30
C VAL A 445 -3.24 -15.52 10.88
N GLY A 446 -4.03 -16.53 11.28
CA GLY A 446 -3.80 -17.92 10.89
C GLY A 446 -4.02 -18.17 9.40
N SER A 447 -5.18 -17.75 8.88
CA SER A 447 -5.50 -17.95 7.46
C SER A 447 -4.62 -17.10 6.53
N GLY A 448 -4.19 -15.91 6.98
CA GLY A 448 -3.23 -15.08 6.26
C GLY A 448 -1.84 -15.71 6.19
N LEU A 449 -1.38 -16.30 7.30
CA LEU A 449 -0.11 -17.05 7.31
C LEU A 449 -0.14 -18.23 6.33
N GLU A 450 -1.21 -19.02 6.33
CA GLU A 450 -1.34 -20.15 5.41
C GLU A 450 -1.32 -19.70 3.93
N ARG A 451 -2.00 -18.58 3.62
CA ARG A 451 -2.00 -17.99 2.26
C ARG A 451 -0.60 -17.53 1.86
N LEU A 452 0.07 -16.75 2.72
CA LEU A 452 1.39 -16.20 2.41
C LEU A 452 2.44 -17.32 2.27
N PHE A 453 2.43 -18.28 3.19
CA PHE A 453 3.29 -19.48 3.10
C PHE A 453 3.06 -20.22 1.78
N SER A 454 1.80 -20.42 1.38
CA SER A 454 1.46 -21.09 0.13
C SER A 454 1.96 -20.34 -1.11
N VAL A 455 1.81 -19.01 -1.13
CA VAL A 455 2.37 -18.16 -2.20
C VAL A 455 3.89 -18.34 -2.27
N VAL A 456 4.57 -18.22 -1.14
CA VAL A 456 6.05 -18.29 -1.10
C VAL A 456 6.54 -19.66 -1.52
N VAL A 457 5.91 -20.73 -1.03
CA VAL A 457 6.25 -22.10 -1.43
C VAL A 457 5.98 -22.35 -2.93
N ASP A 458 4.87 -21.84 -3.47
CA ASP A 458 4.55 -22.00 -4.91
C ASP A 458 5.62 -21.40 -5.82
N VAL A 459 6.20 -20.25 -5.44
CA VAL A 459 7.13 -19.51 -6.31
C VAL A 459 8.60 -19.63 -5.93
N ALA A 460 8.91 -20.12 -4.73
CA ALA A 460 10.29 -20.19 -4.23
C ALA A 460 10.77 -21.60 -3.84
N ALA A 461 9.89 -22.57 -3.60
CA ALA A 461 10.33 -23.93 -3.34
C ALA A 461 10.83 -24.59 -4.64
N ALA A 462 11.82 -25.48 -4.50
CA ALA A 462 12.21 -26.38 -5.57
C ALA A 462 11.09 -27.43 -5.77
N PRO A 463 10.77 -27.82 -7.00
CA PRO A 463 9.70 -28.75 -7.33
C PRO A 463 9.89 -30.16 -6.77
#